data_a28956458fd554c75f1f3ce583b51be8
#
_entry.id   a28956458fd554c75f1f3ce583b51be8
#
_cell.length_a   1.000
_cell.length_b   1.000
_cell.length_c   1.000
_cell.angle_alpha   90.00
_cell.angle_beta   90.00
_cell.angle_gamma   90.00
#
_symmetry.space_group_name_H-M   'P 1'
#
loop_
_entity.id
_entity.type
_entity.pdbx_description
1 polymer ?
#
loop_
_entity_poly.entity_id
_entity_poly.type
_entity_poly.pdbx_seq_one_letter_code
_entity_poly.pdbx_strand_id
1 'polypeptide(L)'
;MRIIVDANIVFSAILNTNSKIADLLLNSKGIFDFVAPDYLLTETKKYHKKISVISKMTLDEVQYIENKVTKPISFLSGIHVPKSNWIKAEQLVLDIDAKDTPYIAFSMFLKCKIWSGDKALRNGLISKGFNKIITTEELFDVRERRRKNR
;
A
#
# COMPACT_ATOMS: atom_id res chain seq x y z
N MET A 1 7.03 12.35 5.48
CA MET A 1 7.61 11.06 5.05
C MET A 1 6.69 10.41 4.03
N ARG A 2 7.22 10.12 2.86
CA ARG A 2 6.44 9.50 1.78
C ARG A 2 6.40 7.99 1.97
N ILE A 3 5.22 7.40 1.84
CA ILE A 3 4.99 5.95 2.00
C ILE A 3 4.13 5.46 0.84
N ILE A 4 4.58 4.39 0.18
CA ILE A 4 3.78 3.70 -0.84
C ILE A 4 2.83 2.75 -0.14
N VAL A 5 1.55 2.81 -0.50
CA VAL A 5 0.51 1.96 0.07
C VAL A 5 0.23 0.78 -0.87
N ASP A 6 0.33 -0.44 -0.34
CA ASP A 6 -0.01 -1.67 -1.06
C ASP A 6 -1.55 -1.86 -1.08
N ALA A 7 -2.05 -2.49 -2.13
CA ALA A 7 -3.48 -2.78 -2.27
C ALA A 7 -4.06 -3.56 -1.09
N ASN A 8 -3.29 -4.46 -0.49
CA ASN A 8 -3.74 -5.23 0.67
C ASN A 8 -4.04 -4.34 1.90
N ILE A 9 -3.36 -3.21 2.02
CA ILE A 9 -3.63 -2.24 3.09
C ILE A 9 -5.01 -1.62 2.89
N VAL A 10 -5.33 -1.20 1.67
CA VAL A 10 -6.64 -0.64 1.33
C VAL A 10 -7.74 -1.69 1.55
N PHE A 11 -7.53 -2.91 1.09
CA PHE A 11 -8.44 -4.04 1.27
C PHE A 11 -8.75 -4.25 2.76
N SER A 12 -7.70 -4.30 3.60
CA SER A 12 -7.84 -4.48 5.06
C SER A 12 -8.59 -3.31 5.71
N ALA A 13 -8.33 -2.08 5.28
CA ALA A 13 -9.01 -0.89 5.81
C ALA A 13 -10.50 -0.87 5.48
N ILE A 14 -10.87 -1.36 4.28
CA ILE A 14 -12.28 -1.45 3.89
C ILE A 14 -12.99 -2.51 4.73
N LEU A 15 -12.37 -3.67 4.94
CA LEU A 15 -12.95 -4.76 5.73
C LEU A 15 -13.15 -4.38 7.21
N ASN A 16 -12.28 -3.55 7.76
CA ASN A 16 -12.39 -3.11 9.15
C ASN A 16 -11.94 -1.66 9.29
N THR A 17 -12.90 -0.73 9.26
CA THR A 17 -12.64 0.70 9.36
C THR A 17 -12.23 1.14 10.77
N ASN A 18 -12.30 0.26 11.75
CA ASN A 18 -11.84 0.52 13.12
C ASN A 18 -10.49 -0.11 13.43
N SER A 19 -9.80 -0.60 12.42
CA SER A 19 -8.48 -1.23 12.57
C SER A 19 -7.37 -0.20 12.72
N LYS A 20 -6.22 -0.65 13.20
CA LYS A 20 -4.98 0.15 13.23
C LYS A 20 -4.57 0.61 11.84
N ILE A 21 -4.78 -0.24 10.82
CA ILE A 21 -4.50 0.09 9.43
C ILE A 21 -5.36 1.28 8.97
N ALA A 22 -6.67 1.22 9.21
CA ALA A 22 -7.58 2.30 8.86
C ALA A 22 -7.24 3.59 9.62
N ASP A 23 -6.89 3.49 10.90
CA ASP A 23 -6.46 4.63 11.71
C ASP A 23 -5.21 5.29 11.13
N LEU A 24 -4.21 4.49 10.73
CA LEU A 24 -3.01 5.03 10.09
C LEU A 24 -3.31 5.75 8.79
N LEU A 25 -4.17 5.18 7.94
CA LEU A 25 -4.55 5.82 6.67
C LEU A 25 -5.28 7.14 6.91
N LEU A 26 -6.25 7.15 7.81
CA LEU A 26 -7.16 8.27 7.97
C LEU A 26 -6.64 9.38 8.89
N ASN A 27 -5.74 9.06 9.80
CA ASN A 27 -5.34 9.96 10.88
C ASN A 27 -3.83 10.24 10.92
N SER A 28 -3.17 10.28 9.76
CA SER A 28 -1.72 10.57 9.68
C SER A 28 -1.40 11.80 8.85
N LYS A 29 -2.38 12.69 8.67
CA LYS A 29 -2.21 13.94 7.91
C LYS A 29 -1.07 14.77 8.51
N GLY A 30 -0.19 15.26 7.65
CA GLY A 30 0.96 16.05 8.07
C GLY A 30 2.14 15.24 8.60
N ILE A 31 1.98 13.91 8.71
CA ILE A 31 3.05 13.01 9.14
C ILE A 31 3.52 12.15 7.97
N PHE A 32 2.58 11.50 7.28
CA PHE A 32 2.87 10.70 6.11
C PHE A 32 2.22 11.29 4.86
N ASP A 33 2.94 11.20 3.76
CA ASP A 33 2.42 11.45 2.41
C ASP A 33 2.21 10.09 1.76
N PHE A 34 0.98 9.61 1.78
CA PHE A 34 0.66 8.32 1.18
C PHE A 34 0.54 8.46 -0.34
N VAL A 35 1.24 7.59 -1.04
CA VAL A 35 1.21 7.50 -2.50
C VAL A 35 1.00 6.06 -2.92
N ALA A 36 0.49 5.85 -4.12
CA ALA A 36 0.36 4.52 -4.70
C ALA A 36 0.35 4.60 -6.22
N PRO A 37 0.75 3.53 -6.92
CA PRO A 37 0.48 3.43 -8.35
C PRO A 37 -1.03 3.47 -8.60
N ASP A 38 -1.47 4.09 -9.68
CA ASP A 38 -2.89 4.07 -10.08
C ASP A 38 -3.41 2.66 -10.32
N TYR A 39 -2.52 1.72 -10.62
CA TYR A 39 -2.79 0.28 -10.69
C TYR A 39 -3.49 -0.26 -9.42
N LEU A 40 -3.26 0.35 -8.26
CA LEU A 40 -3.92 -0.04 -7.00
C LEU A 40 -5.45 -0.01 -7.15
N LEU A 41 -5.98 1.01 -7.78
CA LEU A 41 -7.44 1.14 -7.98
C LEU A 41 -7.99 0.02 -8.86
N THR A 42 -7.22 -0.42 -9.85
CA THR A 42 -7.58 -1.57 -10.69
C THR A 42 -7.60 -2.85 -9.86
N GLU A 43 -6.62 -3.04 -8.99
CA GLU A 43 -6.56 -4.21 -8.11
C GLU A 43 -7.73 -4.25 -7.12
N THR A 44 -8.01 -3.15 -6.43
CA THR A 44 -9.09 -3.10 -5.45
C THR A 44 -10.45 -3.37 -6.09
N LYS A 45 -10.68 -2.88 -7.30
CA LYS A 45 -11.91 -3.13 -8.03
C LYS A 45 -12.18 -4.62 -8.28
N LYS A 46 -11.13 -5.39 -8.55
CA LYS A 46 -11.24 -6.84 -8.73
C LYS A 46 -11.74 -7.56 -7.48
N TYR A 47 -11.53 -6.97 -6.30
CA TYR A 47 -11.91 -7.57 -5.02
C TYR A 47 -13.22 -7.03 -4.46
N HIS A 48 -13.93 -6.13 -5.14
CA HIS A 48 -15.17 -5.54 -4.63
C HIS A 48 -16.23 -6.60 -4.30
N LYS A 49 -16.41 -7.60 -5.17
CA LYS A 49 -17.36 -8.69 -4.91
C LYS A 49 -16.96 -9.52 -3.69
N LYS A 50 -15.67 -9.84 -3.57
CA LYS A 50 -15.14 -10.59 -2.44
C LYS A 50 -15.29 -9.81 -1.14
N ILE A 51 -15.01 -8.52 -1.16
CA ILE A 51 -15.20 -7.63 -0.01
C ILE A 51 -16.68 -7.59 0.38
N SER A 52 -17.57 -7.43 -0.59
CA SER A 52 -19.01 -7.42 -0.37
C SER A 52 -19.50 -8.68 0.32
N VAL A 53 -19.05 -9.85 -0.15
CA VAL A 53 -19.42 -11.14 0.46
C VAL A 53 -18.91 -11.26 1.89
N ILE A 54 -17.64 -10.94 2.12
CA ILE A 54 -17.01 -11.08 3.45
C ILE A 54 -17.61 -10.09 4.46
N SER A 55 -17.80 -8.84 4.03
CA SER A 55 -18.29 -7.75 4.91
C SER A 55 -19.80 -7.69 5.04
N LYS A 56 -20.53 -8.37 4.16
CA LYS A 56 -22.00 -8.27 4.02
C LYS A 56 -22.48 -6.87 3.62
N MET A 57 -21.58 -6.04 3.09
CA MET A 57 -21.93 -4.74 2.52
C MET A 57 -22.36 -4.88 1.06
N THR A 58 -23.18 -3.95 0.59
CA THR A 58 -23.51 -3.85 -0.84
C THR A 58 -22.28 -3.36 -1.62
N LEU A 59 -22.30 -3.55 -2.95
CA LEU A 59 -21.21 -3.04 -3.79
C LEU A 59 -21.10 -1.51 -3.70
N ASP A 60 -22.22 -0.80 -3.58
CA ASP A 60 -22.21 0.66 -3.42
C ASP A 60 -21.59 1.08 -2.09
N GLU A 61 -21.88 0.35 -1.02
CA GLU A 61 -21.26 0.59 0.29
C GLU A 61 -19.75 0.34 0.26
N VAL A 62 -19.31 -0.73 -0.41
CA VAL A 62 -17.89 -1.03 -0.59
C VAL A 62 -17.21 0.12 -1.33
N GLN A 63 -17.80 0.62 -2.42
CA GLN A 63 -17.24 1.75 -3.18
C GLN A 63 -17.17 3.01 -2.32
N TYR A 64 -18.20 3.27 -1.52
CA TYR A 64 -18.23 4.42 -0.61
C TYR A 64 -17.08 4.38 0.40
N ILE A 65 -16.87 3.23 1.04
CA ILE A 65 -15.79 3.04 2.01
C ILE A 65 -14.43 3.13 1.33
N GLU A 66 -14.27 2.52 0.14
CA GLU A 66 -13.04 2.62 -0.64
C GLU A 66 -12.69 4.08 -0.91
N ASN A 67 -13.65 4.88 -1.33
CA ASN A 67 -13.42 6.30 -1.60
C ASN A 67 -12.94 7.05 -0.34
N LYS A 68 -13.45 6.69 0.82
CA LYS A 68 -13.02 7.27 2.10
C LYS A 68 -11.60 6.89 2.46
N VAL A 69 -11.27 5.60 2.41
CA VAL A 69 -9.96 5.11 2.85
C VAL A 69 -8.85 5.46 1.85
N THR A 70 -9.18 5.66 0.58
CA THR A 70 -8.20 6.05 -0.45
C THR A 70 -8.04 7.56 -0.58
N LYS A 71 -8.91 8.36 0.02
CA LYS A 71 -8.83 9.82 -0.06
C LYS A 71 -7.47 10.39 0.35
N PRO A 72 -6.81 9.89 1.41
CA PRO A 72 -5.47 10.38 1.78
C PRO A 72 -4.35 9.97 0.84
N ILE A 73 -4.61 9.09 -0.13
CA ILE A 73 -3.59 8.55 -1.03
C ILE A 73 -3.54 9.35 -2.32
N SER A 74 -2.33 9.77 -2.72
CA SER A 74 -2.09 10.36 -4.03
C SER A 74 -1.73 9.26 -5.01
N PHE A 75 -2.52 9.10 -6.07
CA PHE A 75 -2.29 8.08 -7.09
C PHE A 75 -1.40 8.62 -8.19
N LEU A 76 -0.37 7.85 -8.54
CA LEU A 76 0.66 8.26 -9.51
C LEU A 76 0.65 7.33 -10.71
N SER A 77 0.82 7.92 -11.90
CA SER A 77 1.00 7.15 -13.14
C SER A 77 2.40 6.58 -13.21
N GLY A 78 2.52 5.35 -13.72
CA GLY A 78 3.81 4.69 -13.94
C GLY A 78 4.60 5.22 -15.13
N ILE A 79 4.02 6.17 -15.89
CA ILE A 79 4.64 6.66 -17.14
C ILE A 79 5.99 7.32 -16.91
N HIS A 80 6.20 7.92 -15.73
CA HIS A 80 7.44 8.62 -15.40
C HIS A 80 8.49 7.72 -14.75
N VAL A 81 8.14 6.47 -14.42
CA VAL A 81 9.07 5.53 -13.82
C VAL A 81 9.95 4.95 -14.91
N PRO A 82 11.30 5.08 -14.82
CA PRO A 82 12.21 4.55 -15.85
C PRO A 82 12.01 3.07 -16.09
N LYS A 83 12.16 2.65 -17.35
CA LYS A 83 12.03 1.26 -17.75
C LYS A 83 12.99 0.35 -16.97
N SER A 84 14.19 0.84 -16.65
CA SER A 84 15.18 0.10 -15.87
C SER A 84 14.65 -0.28 -14.49
N ASN A 85 13.86 0.59 -13.86
CA ASN A 85 13.23 0.30 -12.57
C ASN A 85 12.17 -0.79 -12.70
N TRP A 86 11.38 -0.77 -13.77
CA TRP A 86 10.39 -1.81 -14.05
C TRP A 86 11.05 -3.18 -14.23
N ILE A 87 12.14 -3.23 -14.98
CA ILE A 87 12.89 -4.48 -15.24
C ILE A 87 13.46 -5.04 -13.94
N LYS A 88 14.13 -4.21 -13.15
CA LYS A 88 14.70 -4.63 -11.86
C LYS A 88 13.62 -5.08 -10.88
N ALA A 89 12.52 -4.36 -10.82
CA ALA A 89 11.38 -4.70 -9.95
C ALA A 89 10.79 -6.05 -10.34
N GLU A 90 10.57 -6.29 -11.61
CA GLU A 90 10.04 -7.56 -12.10
C GLU A 90 10.96 -8.72 -11.72
N GLN A 91 12.26 -8.57 -11.88
CA GLN A 91 13.24 -9.59 -11.52
C GLN A 91 13.19 -9.94 -10.01
N LEU A 92 12.94 -8.94 -9.16
CA LEU A 92 12.88 -9.15 -7.72
C LEU A 92 11.65 -9.95 -7.29
N VAL A 93 10.52 -9.77 -7.95
CA VAL A 93 9.23 -10.35 -7.52
C VAL A 93 8.75 -11.52 -8.39
N LEU A 94 9.47 -11.86 -9.44
CA LEU A 94 9.06 -12.88 -10.41
C LEU A 94 8.74 -14.23 -9.75
N ASP A 95 9.51 -14.62 -8.76
CA ASP A 95 9.35 -15.87 -8.00
C ASP A 95 8.54 -15.69 -6.70
N ILE A 96 8.02 -14.50 -6.44
CA ILE A 96 7.18 -14.21 -5.27
C ILE A 96 5.76 -13.93 -5.74
N ASP A 97 5.53 -12.76 -6.35
CA ASP A 97 4.26 -12.38 -6.97
C ASP A 97 4.49 -11.25 -7.98
N ALA A 98 4.33 -11.57 -9.26
CA ALA A 98 4.55 -10.60 -10.35
C ALA A 98 3.63 -9.36 -10.24
N LYS A 99 2.49 -9.47 -9.56
CA LYS A 99 1.55 -8.35 -9.35
C LYS A 99 2.14 -7.23 -8.50
N ASP A 100 3.19 -7.54 -7.72
CA ASP A 100 3.84 -6.55 -6.86
C ASP A 100 4.85 -5.67 -7.61
N THR A 101 5.12 -5.98 -8.87
CA THR A 101 6.08 -5.23 -9.70
C THR A 101 5.87 -3.71 -9.65
N PRO A 102 4.66 -3.16 -9.84
CA PRO A 102 4.48 -1.71 -9.81
C PRO A 102 4.91 -1.07 -8.49
N TYR A 103 4.62 -1.69 -7.36
CA TYR A 103 4.96 -1.14 -6.04
C TYR A 103 6.47 -1.08 -5.84
N ILE A 104 7.18 -2.13 -6.25
CA ILE A 104 8.65 -2.18 -6.15
C ILE A 104 9.29 -1.16 -7.09
N ALA A 105 8.80 -1.05 -8.33
CA ALA A 105 9.29 -0.07 -9.29
C ALA A 105 9.14 1.37 -8.77
N PHE A 106 7.99 1.70 -8.19
CA PHE A 106 7.74 3.00 -7.58
C PHE A 106 8.64 3.25 -6.38
N SER A 107 8.85 2.23 -5.54
CA SER A 107 9.75 2.34 -4.38
C SER A 107 11.18 2.67 -4.80
N MET A 108 11.67 2.01 -5.83
CA MET A 108 13.00 2.27 -6.38
C MET A 108 13.11 3.70 -6.92
N PHE A 109 12.11 4.14 -7.66
CA PHE A 109 12.09 5.46 -8.31
C PHE A 109 11.96 6.58 -7.27
N LEU A 110 10.99 6.46 -6.36
CA LEU A 110 10.69 7.47 -5.34
C LEU A 110 11.60 7.38 -4.11
N LYS A 111 12.37 6.31 -3.99
CA LYS A 111 13.28 6.05 -2.85
C LYS A 111 12.55 6.10 -1.52
N CYS A 112 11.40 5.44 -1.44
CA CYS A 112 10.58 5.40 -0.24
C CYS A 112 10.10 3.97 0.05
N LYS A 113 9.66 3.75 1.29
CA LYS A 113 9.23 2.44 1.74
C LYS A 113 7.81 2.12 1.28
N ILE A 114 7.53 0.82 1.17
CA ILE A 114 6.21 0.28 0.85
C ILE A 114 5.59 -0.24 2.13
N TRP A 115 4.41 0.24 2.46
CA TRP A 115 3.63 -0.27 3.57
C TRP A 115 2.82 -1.48 3.09
N SER A 116 3.19 -2.65 3.58
CA SER A 116 2.56 -3.92 3.24
C SER A 116 2.53 -4.85 4.45
N GLY A 117 1.45 -5.63 4.54
CA GLY A 117 1.33 -6.70 5.54
C GLY A 117 1.73 -8.08 5.01
N ASP A 118 2.22 -8.16 3.78
CA ASP A 118 2.58 -9.43 3.14
C ASP A 118 3.95 -9.92 3.60
N LYS A 119 3.95 -10.90 4.52
CA LYS A 119 5.18 -11.48 5.09
C LYS A 119 6.00 -12.24 4.05
N ALA A 120 5.36 -12.93 3.12
CA ALA A 120 6.06 -13.67 2.06
C ALA A 120 6.81 -12.72 1.15
N LEU A 121 6.18 -11.61 0.77
CA LEU A 121 6.80 -10.56 -0.02
C LEU A 121 7.99 -9.97 0.73
N ARG A 122 7.81 -9.56 1.98
CA ARG A 122 8.85 -8.96 2.80
C ARG A 122 10.06 -9.89 2.94
N ASN A 123 9.83 -11.13 3.33
CA ASN A 123 10.91 -12.11 3.56
C ASN A 123 11.64 -12.45 2.26
N GLY A 124 10.90 -12.64 1.17
CA GLY A 124 11.47 -12.90 -0.14
C GLY A 124 12.34 -11.75 -0.64
N LEU A 125 11.91 -10.51 -0.45
CA LEU A 125 12.67 -9.33 -0.85
C LEU A 125 13.91 -9.10 0.01
N ILE A 126 13.81 -9.34 1.32
CA ILE A 126 14.97 -9.20 2.24
C ILE A 126 16.08 -10.14 1.81
N SER A 127 15.76 -11.39 1.46
CA SER A 127 16.75 -12.37 1.01
C SER A 127 17.47 -11.93 -0.28
N LYS A 128 16.89 -11.02 -1.05
CA LYS A 128 17.44 -10.46 -2.28
C LYS A 128 18.08 -9.08 -2.09
N GLY A 129 18.20 -8.62 -0.85
CA GLY A 129 18.81 -7.32 -0.54
C GLY A 129 17.88 -6.13 -0.64
N PHE A 130 16.57 -6.33 -0.85
CA PHE A 130 15.59 -5.24 -0.87
C PHE A 130 14.87 -5.17 0.49
N ASN A 131 15.14 -4.09 1.25
CA ASN A 131 14.62 -3.93 2.62
C ASN A 131 13.71 -2.69 2.76
N LYS A 132 12.92 -2.37 1.74
CA LYS A 132 12.07 -1.19 1.72
C LYS A 132 10.60 -1.48 2.09
N ILE A 133 10.32 -2.62 2.70
CA ILE A 133 8.98 -2.94 3.20
C ILE A 133 8.88 -2.48 4.66
N ILE A 134 7.82 -1.73 4.98
CA ILE A 134 7.53 -1.31 6.35
C ILE A 134 6.21 -1.96 6.80
N THR A 135 6.19 -2.54 8.00
CA THR A 135 5.00 -3.16 8.56
C THR A 135 4.07 -2.13 9.19
N THR A 136 2.83 -2.53 9.44
CA THR A 136 1.85 -1.69 10.14
C THR A 136 2.36 -1.27 11.52
N GLU A 137 2.95 -2.21 12.27
CA GLU A 137 3.48 -1.91 13.61
C GLU A 137 4.64 -0.92 13.56
N GLU A 138 5.57 -1.11 12.63
CA GLU A 138 6.69 -0.19 12.44
C GLU A 138 6.20 1.20 12.05
N LEU A 139 5.22 1.29 11.14
CA LEU A 139 4.67 2.56 10.70
C LEU A 139 3.92 3.28 11.83
N PHE A 140 3.16 2.52 12.61
CA PHE A 140 2.47 3.04 13.79
C PHE A 140 3.46 3.65 14.79
N ASP A 141 4.56 2.95 15.08
CA ASP A 141 5.58 3.45 15.99
C ASP A 141 6.24 4.74 15.48
N VAL A 142 6.50 4.82 14.17
CA VAL A 142 7.04 6.04 13.55
C VAL A 142 6.06 7.20 13.75
N ARG A 143 4.77 6.98 13.51
CA ARG A 143 3.74 8.02 13.67
C ARG A 143 3.68 8.53 15.10
N GLU A 144 3.63 7.61 16.07
CA GLU A 144 3.51 7.98 17.47
C GLU A 144 4.74 8.76 17.96
N ARG A 145 5.92 8.36 17.55
CA ARG A 145 7.15 9.11 17.88
C ARG A 145 7.14 10.52 17.30
N ARG A 146 6.67 10.67 16.05
CA ARG A 146 6.59 11.99 15.41
C ARG A 146 5.52 12.88 16.06
N ARG A 147 4.44 12.30 16.53
CA ARG A 147 3.41 13.05 17.28
C ARG A 147 3.94 13.59 18.59
N LYS A 148 4.76 12.83 19.29
CA LYS A 148 5.36 13.25 20.58
C LYS A 148 6.37 14.38 20.40
N ASN A 149 7.00 14.46 19.24
CA ASN A 149 8.03 15.46 18.95
C ASN A 149 7.48 16.74 18.29
N ARG A 150 6.17 16.85 18.23
CA ARG A 150 5.48 18.05 17.71
C ARG A 150 5.20 19.11 18.77
#